data_1d5b08c4b10575f3288bbbd32c644722
#
_entry.id   1d5b08c4b10575f3288bbbd32c644722
#
_cell.length_a   1.000
_cell.length_b   1.000
_cell.length_c   1.000
_cell.angle_alpha   90.00
_cell.angle_beta   90.00
_cell.angle_gamma   90.00
#
_symmetry.space_group_name_H-M   'P 1'
#
loop_
_entity.id
_entity.type
_entity.pdbx_description
1 polymer ?
#
loop_
_entity_poly.entity_id
_entity_poly.type
_entity_poly.pdbx_seq_one_letter_code
_entity_poly.pdbx_strand_id
1 'polypeptide(L)'
;LLGLMASQPENSKALRRLLETSHIPVTSTYQAAGAVNQDNFSRFAGRVGLFNNQAGDRLLQLADLVICIGYSPVEYEPAMWNSGNATLVHIDVLPAYEERNYTPDVELVGDIAGTLNKLAQNIDHRLVLSPQAAEILRDRQHQRELLDRRGAQLNQFALHPLRIVRAMQDIVNSDVTLTVDMGSFHIWIARYLYSFRARQVMISNGQQTMGVALPWAIGAWLVNPERKVVSVSGDGGFLQSSMELETAVRLKANVLHLIWVDNGYNMVAIQEEKKYQRLSGVEFGPMDFKAYAESFGAKGFAVESAEALEPTLRAAMDVDGPAVVAIPVDYRDNPLLMGQLHLSQIL
;
A
#
# COMPACT_ATOMS: atom_id res chain seq x y z
N LEU A 1 -5.68 15.57 -1.21
CA LEU A 1 -5.85 14.11 -1.35
C LEU A 1 -5.34 13.67 -2.72
N LEU A 2 -4.48 12.65 -2.75
CA LEU A 2 -3.91 12.11 -3.99
C LEU A 2 -4.54 10.75 -4.30
N GLY A 3 -4.98 10.55 -5.53
CA GLY A 3 -5.44 9.28 -6.05
C GLY A 3 -4.49 8.68 -7.09
N LEU A 4 -4.91 7.60 -7.72
CA LEU A 4 -4.14 6.78 -8.65
C LEU A 4 -3.43 7.61 -9.74
N MET A 5 -4.13 8.56 -10.35
CA MET A 5 -3.56 9.35 -11.45
C MET A 5 -2.46 10.32 -10.98
N ALA A 6 -2.44 10.73 -9.69
CA ALA A 6 -1.35 11.50 -9.14
C ALA A 6 -0.02 10.72 -9.10
N SER A 7 -0.07 9.38 -9.12
CA SER A 7 1.12 8.51 -9.15
C SER A 7 1.70 8.28 -10.56
N GLN A 8 1.12 8.85 -11.61
CA GLN A 8 1.75 8.85 -12.93
C GLN A 8 3.07 9.66 -12.87
N PRO A 9 4.12 9.24 -13.58
CA PRO A 9 5.45 9.86 -13.46
C PRO A 9 5.45 11.38 -13.64
N GLU A 10 4.81 11.88 -14.69
CA GLU A 10 4.75 13.32 -14.98
C GLU A 10 3.92 14.08 -13.94
N ASN A 11 2.79 13.51 -13.52
CA ASN A 11 1.93 14.10 -12.50
C ASN A 11 2.65 14.15 -11.14
N SER A 12 3.34 13.07 -10.76
CA SER A 12 4.14 13.03 -9.54
C SER A 12 5.27 14.07 -9.54
N LYS A 13 5.92 14.28 -10.68
CA LYS A 13 6.97 15.31 -10.82
C LYS A 13 6.40 16.71 -10.62
N ALA A 14 5.25 17.01 -11.23
CA ALA A 14 4.59 18.31 -11.08
C ALA A 14 4.05 18.48 -9.64
N LEU A 15 3.47 17.44 -9.05
CA LEU A 15 3.02 17.43 -7.66
C LEU A 15 4.16 17.77 -6.68
N ARG A 16 5.33 17.16 -6.83
CA ARG A 16 6.49 17.41 -5.97
C ARG A 16 6.93 18.85 -6.01
N ARG A 17 6.95 19.47 -7.19
CA ARG A 17 7.21 20.92 -7.33
C ARG A 17 6.17 21.77 -6.60
N LEU A 18 4.88 21.43 -6.73
CA LEU A 18 3.81 22.12 -6.01
C LEU A 18 4.01 22.01 -4.49
N LEU A 19 4.36 20.83 -3.98
CA LEU A 19 4.60 20.61 -2.54
C LEU A 19 5.83 21.40 -2.04
N GLU A 20 6.88 21.52 -2.84
CA GLU A 20 8.10 22.29 -2.53
C GLU A 20 7.84 23.80 -2.43
N THR A 21 6.95 24.33 -3.28
CA THR A 21 6.62 25.75 -3.29
C THR A 21 5.57 26.12 -2.26
N SER A 22 4.49 25.33 -2.16
CA SER A 22 3.31 25.67 -1.36
C SER A 22 3.40 25.26 0.11
N HIS A 23 4.15 24.22 0.43
CA HIS A 23 4.19 23.61 1.76
C HIS A 23 2.83 23.02 2.25
N ILE A 24 1.89 22.75 1.36
CA ILE A 24 0.61 22.11 1.71
C ILE A 24 0.86 20.70 2.28
N PRO A 25 0.14 20.31 3.34
CA PRO A 25 0.15 18.93 3.83
C PRO A 25 -0.58 18.02 2.84
N VAL A 26 -0.19 16.76 2.78
CA VAL A 26 -0.70 15.83 1.77
C VAL A 26 -1.00 14.45 2.37
N THR A 27 -2.07 13.84 1.90
CA THR A 27 -2.40 12.43 2.13
C THR A 27 -2.73 11.76 0.79
N SER A 28 -2.64 10.45 0.72
CA SER A 28 -2.91 9.73 -0.52
C SER A 28 -3.77 8.49 -0.28
N THR A 29 -4.46 8.04 -1.31
CA THR A 29 -5.00 6.69 -1.33
C THR A 29 -3.86 5.67 -1.41
N TYR A 30 -4.18 4.39 -1.20
CA TYR A 30 -3.21 3.31 -1.34
C TYR A 30 -2.64 3.23 -2.76
N GLN A 31 -3.46 3.52 -3.78
CA GLN A 31 -3.06 3.44 -5.19
C GLN A 31 -2.13 4.57 -5.63
N ALA A 32 -2.10 5.69 -4.91
CA ALA A 32 -1.16 6.78 -5.17
C ALA A 32 0.21 6.59 -4.47
N ALA A 33 0.52 5.37 -4.02
CA ALA A 33 1.78 5.06 -3.38
C ALA A 33 2.99 5.44 -4.27
N GLY A 34 3.92 6.22 -3.69
CA GLY A 34 5.12 6.71 -4.39
C GLY A 34 4.97 8.06 -5.09
N ALA A 35 3.78 8.67 -5.12
CA ALA A 35 3.60 10.02 -5.64
C ALA A 35 4.42 11.05 -4.85
N VAL A 36 4.44 10.93 -3.52
CA VAL A 36 5.24 11.79 -2.63
C VAL A 36 6.65 11.21 -2.49
N ASN A 37 7.69 12.02 -2.75
CA ASN A 37 9.09 11.64 -2.58
C ASN A 37 9.58 11.83 -1.14
N GLN A 38 10.81 11.40 -0.89
CA GLN A 38 11.43 11.48 0.43
C GLN A 38 11.58 12.93 0.93
N ASP A 39 11.90 13.88 0.06
CA ASP A 39 12.11 15.29 0.42
C ASP A 39 10.83 15.97 0.93
N ASN A 40 9.66 15.53 0.42
CA ASN A 40 8.36 16.04 0.81
C ASN A 40 7.67 15.19 1.89
N PHE A 41 8.35 14.16 2.42
CA PHE A 41 7.73 13.17 3.30
C PHE A 41 7.34 13.71 4.69
N SER A 42 7.97 14.79 5.15
CA SER A 42 7.60 15.49 6.39
C SER A 42 6.19 16.11 6.36
N ARG A 43 5.64 16.32 5.15
CA ARG A 43 4.28 16.84 4.92
C ARG A 43 3.26 15.76 4.62
N PHE A 44 3.71 14.52 4.54
CA PHE A 44 2.87 13.39 4.20
C PHE A 44 2.23 12.77 5.43
N ALA A 45 0.92 12.95 5.58
CA ALA A 45 0.13 12.39 6.67
C ALA A 45 -0.13 10.87 6.56
N GLY A 46 0.44 10.23 5.54
CA GLY A 46 0.25 8.80 5.30
C GLY A 46 -0.82 8.49 4.26
N ARG A 47 -1.09 7.21 4.08
CA ARG A 47 -2.10 6.73 3.15
C ARG A 47 -3.40 6.48 3.87
N VAL A 48 -4.50 6.81 3.19
CA VAL A 48 -5.88 6.55 3.60
C VAL A 48 -6.50 5.48 2.69
N GLY A 49 -7.47 4.76 3.23
CA GLY A 49 -8.13 3.67 2.53
C GLY A 49 -9.13 3.01 3.45
N LEU A 50 -9.08 1.72 3.65
CA LEU A 50 -9.94 0.99 4.57
C LEU A 50 -9.80 1.52 6.01
N PHE A 51 -10.93 1.69 6.69
CA PHE A 51 -11.05 2.15 8.07
C PHE A 51 -10.58 3.61 8.30
N ASN A 52 -11.49 4.50 8.49
CA ASN A 52 -11.31 5.93 8.76
C ASN A 52 -10.61 6.17 10.12
N ASN A 53 -9.34 5.84 10.23
CA ASN A 53 -8.57 5.89 11.48
C ASN A 53 -7.08 6.27 11.29
N GLN A 54 -6.71 6.77 10.12
CA GLN A 54 -5.34 7.15 9.82
C GLN A 54 -5.08 8.63 10.11
N ALA A 55 -3.81 9.02 10.20
CA ALA A 55 -3.43 10.43 10.33
C ALA A 55 -3.93 11.29 9.14
N GLY A 56 -3.94 10.70 7.93
CA GLY A 56 -4.52 11.33 6.74
C GLY A 56 -6.00 11.63 6.86
N ASP A 57 -6.78 10.74 7.48
CA ASP A 57 -8.21 10.97 7.72
C ASP A 57 -8.45 12.14 8.66
N ARG A 58 -7.67 12.22 9.75
CA ARG A 58 -7.72 13.36 10.68
C ARG A 58 -7.33 14.68 10.00
N LEU A 59 -6.35 14.62 9.08
CA LEU A 59 -5.94 15.81 8.31
C LEU A 59 -7.06 16.28 7.36
N LEU A 60 -7.73 15.35 6.66
CA LEU A 60 -8.86 15.67 5.77
C LEU A 60 -10.05 16.25 6.55
N GLN A 61 -10.33 15.73 7.75
CA GLN A 61 -11.40 16.25 8.60
C GLN A 61 -11.15 17.68 9.13
N LEU A 62 -9.89 18.10 9.22
CA LEU A 62 -9.51 19.46 9.65
C LEU A 62 -9.48 20.47 8.51
N ALA A 63 -9.49 20.00 7.25
CA ALA A 63 -9.31 20.85 6.09
C ALA A 63 -10.60 21.66 5.80
N ASP A 64 -10.43 22.95 5.51
CA ASP A 64 -11.45 23.83 4.94
C ASP A 64 -11.46 23.80 3.41
N LEU A 65 -10.35 23.35 2.81
CA LEU A 65 -10.18 23.11 1.38
C LEU A 65 -9.47 21.78 1.14
N VAL A 66 -10.06 20.89 0.33
CA VAL A 66 -9.44 19.64 -0.12
C VAL A 66 -9.25 19.67 -1.63
N ILE A 67 -7.98 19.64 -2.06
CA ILE A 67 -7.63 19.47 -3.47
C ILE A 67 -7.45 17.98 -3.74
N CYS A 68 -8.37 17.39 -4.51
CA CYS A 68 -8.33 16.01 -4.95
C CYS A 68 -7.61 15.93 -6.29
N ILE A 69 -6.45 15.29 -6.33
CA ILE A 69 -5.59 15.22 -7.53
C ILE A 69 -5.57 13.78 -8.02
N GLY A 70 -6.11 13.54 -9.22
CA GLY A 70 -6.14 12.22 -9.83
C GLY A 70 -6.85 11.17 -8.99
N TYR A 71 -7.88 11.58 -8.27
CA TYR A 71 -8.62 10.78 -7.29
C TYR A 71 -9.97 10.35 -7.85
N SER A 72 -10.30 9.08 -7.61
CA SER A 72 -11.62 8.51 -7.87
C SER A 72 -12.28 8.05 -6.57
N PRO A 73 -13.61 8.28 -6.37
CA PRO A 73 -14.37 7.79 -5.22
C PRO A 73 -14.23 6.29 -4.97
N VAL A 74 -13.97 5.50 -6.00
CA VAL A 74 -13.74 4.04 -5.91
C VAL A 74 -12.48 3.70 -5.11
N GLU A 75 -11.50 4.58 -5.05
CA GLU A 75 -10.25 4.34 -4.32
C GLU A 75 -10.41 4.44 -2.80
N TYR A 76 -11.20 5.38 -2.36
CA TYR A 76 -11.55 5.59 -0.95
C TYR A 76 -12.87 6.34 -0.88
N GLU A 77 -13.90 5.71 -0.36
CA GLU A 77 -15.27 6.23 -0.33
C GLU A 77 -15.33 7.62 0.32
N PRO A 78 -15.85 8.65 -0.38
CA PRO A 78 -15.91 10.03 0.14
C PRO A 78 -16.66 10.17 1.45
N ALA A 79 -17.69 9.35 1.70
CA ALA A 79 -18.44 9.34 2.97
C ALA A 79 -17.53 9.07 4.18
N MET A 80 -16.37 8.45 3.98
CA MET A 80 -15.44 8.14 5.06
C MET A 80 -14.60 9.35 5.48
N TRP A 81 -14.30 10.28 4.56
CA TRP A 81 -13.37 11.38 4.83
C TRP A 81 -13.98 12.78 4.65
N ASN A 82 -15.02 12.93 3.84
CA ASN A 82 -15.67 14.22 3.61
C ASN A 82 -16.96 14.35 4.44
N SER A 83 -16.90 15.17 5.47
CA SER A 83 -18.06 15.54 6.29
C SER A 83 -18.98 16.58 5.64
N GLY A 84 -18.62 17.10 4.45
CA GLY A 84 -19.37 18.14 3.75
C GLY A 84 -19.05 19.57 4.16
N ASN A 85 -17.99 19.79 4.95
CA ASN A 85 -17.60 21.12 5.43
C ASN A 85 -16.47 21.77 4.63
N ALA A 86 -15.75 20.99 3.84
CA ALA A 86 -14.62 21.48 3.06
C ALA A 86 -15.04 21.87 1.64
N THR A 87 -14.44 22.94 1.12
CA THR A 87 -14.47 23.24 -0.32
C THR A 87 -13.68 22.17 -1.08
N LEU A 88 -14.26 21.61 -2.13
CA LEU A 88 -13.63 20.55 -2.92
C LEU A 88 -13.16 21.08 -4.26
N VAL A 89 -11.89 20.85 -4.58
CA VAL A 89 -11.30 21.09 -5.89
C VAL A 89 -10.91 19.75 -6.50
N HIS A 90 -11.44 19.43 -7.67
CA HIS A 90 -11.12 18.24 -8.43
C HIS A 90 -10.14 18.57 -9.56
N ILE A 91 -9.01 17.88 -9.62
CA ILE A 91 -7.99 18.02 -10.68
C ILE A 91 -7.75 16.62 -11.26
N ASP A 92 -8.28 16.37 -12.46
CA ASP A 92 -8.14 15.07 -13.12
C ASP A 92 -8.24 15.23 -14.65
N VAL A 93 -7.94 14.16 -15.38
CA VAL A 93 -8.16 14.06 -16.83
C VAL A 93 -9.63 13.87 -17.20
N LEU A 94 -10.45 13.42 -16.27
CA LEU A 94 -11.88 13.22 -16.39
C LEU A 94 -12.65 14.11 -15.42
N PRO A 95 -13.90 14.47 -15.74
CA PRO A 95 -14.80 15.10 -14.77
C PRO A 95 -15.00 14.21 -13.55
N ALA A 96 -15.33 14.83 -12.43
CA ALA A 96 -15.63 14.12 -11.21
C ALA A 96 -16.83 13.17 -11.39
N TYR A 97 -16.71 11.96 -10.85
CA TYR A 97 -17.89 11.12 -10.67
C TYR A 97 -18.61 11.59 -9.42
N GLU A 98 -19.67 12.37 -9.65
CA GLU A 98 -20.43 12.96 -8.56
C GLU A 98 -21.23 11.91 -7.79
N GLU A 99 -21.12 11.97 -6.47
CA GLU A 99 -21.91 11.19 -5.53
C GLU A 99 -22.22 12.00 -4.26
N ARG A 100 -23.05 11.46 -3.37
CA ARG A 100 -23.61 12.17 -2.21
C ARG A 100 -22.58 12.98 -1.39
N ASN A 101 -21.35 12.46 -1.24
CA ASN A 101 -20.28 13.10 -0.45
C ASN A 101 -19.13 13.62 -1.32
N TYR A 102 -19.32 13.67 -2.65
CA TYR A 102 -18.30 14.14 -3.57
C TYR A 102 -18.91 14.92 -4.74
N THR A 103 -19.16 16.19 -4.48
CA THR A 103 -19.60 17.16 -5.48
C THR A 103 -18.61 18.33 -5.42
N PRO A 104 -17.61 18.38 -6.31
CA PRO A 104 -16.60 19.42 -6.29
C PRO A 104 -17.19 20.80 -6.56
N ASP A 105 -16.71 21.80 -5.82
CA ASP A 105 -17.03 23.23 -6.05
C ASP A 105 -16.29 23.77 -7.27
N VAL A 106 -15.10 23.21 -7.57
CA VAL A 106 -14.28 23.57 -8.72
C VAL A 106 -13.71 22.30 -9.37
N GLU A 107 -13.87 22.21 -10.69
CA GLU A 107 -13.25 21.16 -11.49
C GLU A 107 -12.23 21.74 -12.47
N LEU A 108 -11.03 21.19 -12.46
CA LEU A 108 -9.95 21.47 -13.40
C LEU A 108 -9.68 20.19 -14.20
N VAL A 109 -10.48 19.99 -15.25
CA VAL A 109 -10.43 18.78 -16.07
C VAL A 109 -9.42 18.96 -17.21
N GLY A 110 -8.48 18.01 -17.34
CA GLY A 110 -7.48 18.00 -18.42
C GLY A 110 -6.11 17.53 -17.95
N ASP A 111 -5.05 18.20 -18.40
CA ASP A 111 -3.66 17.87 -18.07
C ASP A 111 -3.36 18.18 -16.59
N ILE A 112 -3.29 17.11 -15.78
CA ILE A 112 -2.96 17.21 -14.35
C ILE A 112 -1.60 17.86 -14.16
N ALA A 113 -0.54 17.40 -14.87
CA ALA A 113 0.81 17.91 -14.70
C ALA A 113 0.92 19.41 -15.06
N GLY A 114 0.30 19.82 -16.18
CA GLY A 114 0.23 21.21 -16.59
C GLY A 114 -0.50 22.08 -15.58
N THR A 115 -1.63 21.62 -15.05
CA THR A 115 -2.41 22.30 -14.01
C THR A 115 -1.58 22.49 -12.73
N LEU A 116 -0.94 21.43 -12.23
CA LEU A 116 -0.10 21.48 -11.02
C LEU A 116 1.11 22.40 -11.20
N ASN A 117 1.76 22.40 -12.38
CA ASN A 117 2.86 23.32 -12.69
C ASN A 117 2.41 24.77 -12.70
N LYS A 118 1.23 25.08 -13.27
CA LYS A 118 0.66 26.45 -13.25
C LYS A 118 0.34 26.89 -11.81
N LEU A 119 -0.25 25.98 -11.00
CA LEU A 119 -0.48 26.28 -9.58
C LEU A 119 0.82 26.58 -8.85
N ALA A 120 1.86 25.75 -9.03
CA ALA A 120 3.16 25.95 -8.39
C ALA A 120 3.83 27.27 -8.78
N GLN A 121 3.62 27.75 -10.02
CA GLN A 121 4.16 29.04 -10.51
C GLN A 121 3.42 30.26 -9.95
N ASN A 122 2.16 30.11 -9.56
CA ASN A 122 1.32 31.22 -9.09
C ASN A 122 1.15 31.28 -7.57
N ILE A 123 1.70 30.32 -6.84
CA ILE A 123 1.76 30.38 -5.37
C ILE A 123 2.95 31.26 -4.98
N ASP A 124 2.68 32.39 -4.36
CA ASP A 124 3.66 33.41 -3.95
C ASP A 124 4.03 33.32 -2.47
N HIS A 125 3.34 32.50 -1.71
CA HIS A 125 3.60 32.30 -0.28
C HIS A 125 3.40 30.85 0.14
N ARG A 126 4.09 30.46 1.20
CA ARG A 126 4.01 29.13 1.79
C ARG A 126 2.86 29.06 2.78
N LEU A 127 2.12 27.95 2.75
CA LEU A 127 1.07 27.70 3.71
C LEU A 127 1.65 27.59 5.13
N VAL A 128 1.04 28.31 6.06
CA VAL A 128 1.28 28.16 7.50
C VAL A 128 0.25 27.18 8.04
N LEU A 129 0.73 26.04 8.54
CA LEU A 129 -0.14 25.01 9.09
C LEU A 129 -0.81 25.48 10.39
N SER A 130 -2.06 25.09 10.60
CA SER A 130 -2.68 25.17 11.92
C SER A 130 -1.91 24.33 12.94
N PRO A 131 -1.93 24.69 14.23
CA PRO A 131 -1.28 23.89 15.27
C PRO A 131 -1.71 22.42 15.25
N GLN A 132 -2.99 22.15 15.01
CA GLN A 132 -3.56 20.79 14.95
C GLN A 132 -3.01 20.00 13.74
N ALA A 133 -2.94 20.62 12.56
CA ALA A 133 -2.38 19.96 11.38
C ALA A 133 -0.88 19.66 11.55
N ALA A 134 -0.13 20.60 12.16
CA ALA A 134 1.28 20.39 12.46
C ALA A 134 1.50 19.27 13.49
N GLU A 135 0.60 19.14 14.48
CA GLU A 135 0.62 18.05 15.46
C GLU A 135 0.38 16.69 14.78
N ILE A 136 -0.62 16.56 13.91
CA ILE A 136 -0.90 15.33 13.17
C ILE A 136 0.33 14.85 12.38
N LEU A 137 1.03 15.76 11.72
CA LEU A 137 2.23 15.40 10.94
C LEU A 137 3.39 14.96 11.86
N ARG A 138 3.59 15.64 13.00
CA ARG A 138 4.61 15.24 13.99
C ARG A 138 4.28 13.87 14.59
N ASP A 139 3.03 13.65 15.00
CA ASP A 139 2.56 12.37 15.54
C ASP A 139 2.78 11.25 14.53
N ARG A 140 2.45 11.49 13.26
CA ARG A 140 2.63 10.53 12.17
C ARG A 140 4.10 10.15 11.99
N GLN A 141 5.02 11.13 12.06
CA GLN A 141 6.44 10.85 11.98
C GLN A 141 6.94 10.06 13.18
N HIS A 142 6.54 10.46 14.39
CA HIS A 142 6.91 9.74 15.63
C HIS A 142 6.37 8.29 15.64
N GLN A 143 5.11 8.10 15.24
CA GLN A 143 4.52 6.76 15.07
C GLN A 143 5.31 5.88 14.12
N ARG A 144 5.75 6.45 12.99
CA ARG A 144 6.59 5.74 12.03
C ARG A 144 7.86 5.21 12.67
N GLU A 145 8.59 6.06 13.38
CA GLU A 145 9.86 5.69 14.04
C GLU A 145 9.65 4.62 15.12
N LEU A 146 8.54 4.69 15.86
CA LEU A 146 8.17 3.66 16.84
C LEU A 146 7.87 2.32 16.18
N LEU A 147 7.10 2.30 15.10
CA LEU A 147 6.73 1.09 14.39
C LEU A 147 7.92 0.44 13.69
N ASP A 148 8.84 1.24 13.14
CA ASP A 148 10.09 0.74 12.54
C ASP A 148 10.96 0.06 13.62
N ARG A 149 11.12 0.69 14.80
CA ARG A 149 11.84 0.10 15.93
C ARG A 149 11.15 -1.14 16.45
N ARG A 150 9.83 -1.10 16.61
CA ARG A 150 9.06 -2.25 17.10
C ARG A 150 9.12 -3.41 16.14
N GLY A 151 8.92 -3.17 14.84
CA GLY A 151 9.03 -4.21 13.80
C GLY A 151 10.37 -4.94 13.84
N ALA A 152 11.48 -4.23 14.11
CA ALA A 152 12.81 -4.84 14.24
C ALA A 152 12.97 -5.73 15.51
N GLN A 153 12.18 -5.51 16.56
CA GLN A 153 12.28 -6.21 17.85
C GLN A 153 11.34 -7.43 17.95
N LEU A 154 10.37 -7.57 17.06
CA LEU A 154 9.41 -8.68 17.08
C LEU A 154 10.05 -9.96 16.57
N ASN A 155 10.30 -10.92 17.46
CA ASN A 155 11.01 -12.18 17.19
C ASN A 155 10.13 -13.42 17.39
N GLN A 156 8.82 -13.25 17.50
CA GLN A 156 7.89 -14.38 17.55
C GLN A 156 7.82 -15.13 16.22
N PHE A 157 7.53 -16.42 16.28
CA PHE A 157 7.23 -17.25 15.12
C PHE A 157 5.88 -17.97 15.39
N ALA A 158 4.83 -17.94 14.52
CA ALA A 158 4.75 -17.24 13.23
C ALA A 158 4.98 -15.72 13.36
N LEU A 159 5.34 -15.07 12.28
CA LEU A 159 5.85 -13.70 12.29
C LEU A 159 4.74 -12.65 12.40
N HIS A 160 4.98 -11.61 13.16
CA HIS A 160 4.09 -10.46 13.18
C HIS A 160 4.17 -9.67 11.86
N PRO A 161 3.05 -9.15 11.30
CA PRO A 161 3.03 -8.37 10.06
C PRO A 161 4.04 -7.22 9.98
N LEU A 162 4.22 -6.46 11.07
CA LEU A 162 5.21 -5.36 11.11
C LEU A 162 6.65 -5.84 10.91
N ARG A 163 7.00 -7.03 11.42
CA ARG A 163 8.32 -7.65 11.22
C ARG A 163 8.56 -7.93 9.74
N ILE A 164 7.53 -8.49 9.08
CA ILE A 164 7.62 -8.83 7.66
C ILE A 164 7.68 -7.55 6.82
N VAL A 165 6.83 -6.55 7.08
CA VAL A 165 6.87 -5.26 6.37
C VAL A 165 8.21 -4.57 6.52
N ARG A 166 8.82 -4.61 7.73
CA ARG A 166 10.13 -4.03 7.99
C ARG A 166 11.22 -4.73 7.17
N ALA A 167 11.22 -6.05 7.14
CA ALA A 167 12.16 -6.82 6.33
C ALA A 167 11.96 -6.61 4.83
N MET A 168 10.70 -6.50 4.38
CA MET A 168 10.37 -6.13 3.00
C MET A 168 10.90 -4.75 2.63
N GLN A 169 10.89 -3.77 3.54
CA GLN A 169 11.41 -2.43 3.26
C GLN A 169 12.89 -2.44 2.87
N ASP A 170 13.68 -3.39 3.37
CA ASP A 170 15.10 -3.52 3.03
C ASP A 170 15.32 -4.05 1.60
N ILE A 171 14.37 -4.82 1.05
CA ILE A 171 14.45 -5.38 -0.31
C ILE A 171 13.65 -4.59 -1.35
N VAL A 172 12.64 -3.81 -0.94
CA VAL A 172 11.81 -2.98 -1.82
C VAL A 172 12.39 -1.55 -1.88
N ASN A 173 13.53 -1.42 -2.53
CA ASN A 173 14.16 -0.13 -2.81
C ASN A 173 13.56 0.56 -4.05
N SER A 174 14.13 1.71 -4.49
CA SER A 174 13.61 2.48 -5.64
C SER A 174 13.60 1.71 -6.97
N ASP A 175 14.43 0.66 -7.11
CA ASP A 175 14.59 -0.08 -8.36
C ASP A 175 13.63 -1.28 -8.45
N VAL A 176 13.00 -1.62 -7.34
CA VAL A 176 12.02 -2.72 -7.25
C VAL A 176 10.60 -2.21 -7.49
N THR A 177 9.83 -2.91 -8.29
CA THR A 177 8.37 -2.75 -8.38
C THR A 177 7.71 -3.76 -7.45
N LEU A 178 6.72 -3.32 -6.68
CA LEU A 178 5.95 -4.15 -5.76
C LEU A 178 4.52 -4.31 -6.27
N THR A 179 4.05 -5.56 -6.42
CA THR A 179 2.64 -5.87 -6.66
C THR A 179 2.03 -6.49 -5.42
N VAL A 180 0.87 -6.03 -5.01
CA VAL A 180 0.22 -6.44 -3.77
C VAL A 180 -1.18 -6.92 -4.05
N ASP A 181 -1.48 -8.14 -3.60
CA ASP A 181 -2.81 -8.73 -3.66
C ASP A 181 -3.72 -8.21 -2.56
N MET A 182 -4.94 -8.69 -2.49
CA MET A 182 -5.93 -8.32 -1.48
C MET A 182 -6.00 -9.34 -0.33
N GLY A 183 -6.04 -8.84 0.90
CA GLY A 183 -6.11 -9.63 2.13
C GLY A 183 -5.63 -8.83 3.34
N SER A 184 -5.54 -9.46 4.51
CA SER A 184 -5.08 -8.80 5.75
C SER A 184 -3.68 -8.16 5.61
N PHE A 185 -2.76 -8.85 4.96
CA PHE A 185 -1.39 -8.36 4.71
C PHE A 185 -1.36 -7.05 3.94
N HIS A 186 -2.30 -6.85 3.02
CA HIS A 186 -2.36 -5.66 2.17
C HIS A 186 -2.50 -4.38 2.98
N ILE A 187 -3.29 -4.40 4.07
CA ILE A 187 -3.49 -3.24 4.93
C ILE A 187 -2.18 -2.87 5.65
N TRP A 188 -1.45 -3.87 6.15
CA TRP A 188 -0.14 -3.67 6.77
C TRP A 188 0.87 -3.07 5.80
N ILE A 189 0.94 -3.61 4.57
CA ILE A 189 1.83 -3.11 3.52
C ILE A 189 1.42 -1.68 3.10
N ALA A 190 0.13 -1.46 2.82
CA ALA A 190 -0.36 -0.16 2.37
C ALA A 190 -0.10 0.95 3.39
N ARG A 191 -0.19 0.65 4.70
CA ARG A 191 0.00 1.63 5.77
C ARG A 191 1.46 1.85 6.16
N TYR A 192 2.29 0.81 6.14
CA TYR A 192 3.58 0.81 6.82
C TYR A 192 4.79 0.60 5.91
N LEU A 193 4.61 0.13 4.67
CA LEU A 193 5.69 0.08 3.69
C LEU A 193 5.82 1.43 2.97
N TYR A 194 7.02 1.99 2.95
CA TYR A 194 7.29 3.28 2.30
C TYR A 194 7.65 3.09 0.83
N SER A 195 7.21 4.04 0.01
CA SER A 195 7.53 4.08 -1.41
C SER A 195 7.71 5.53 -1.84
N PHE A 196 8.75 5.80 -2.62
CA PHE A 196 9.14 7.16 -3.00
C PHE A 196 9.27 7.33 -4.52
N ARG A 197 9.08 6.26 -5.28
CA ARG A 197 9.05 6.28 -6.73
C ARG A 197 7.62 6.14 -7.23
N ALA A 198 7.26 7.01 -8.18
CA ALA A 198 5.99 6.93 -8.88
C ALA A 198 5.75 5.52 -9.45
N ARG A 199 4.54 5.00 -9.29
CA ARG A 199 4.16 3.64 -9.74
C ARG A 199 5.02 2.51 -9.16
N GLN A 200 5.63 2.71 -8.01
CA GLN A 200 6.43 1.67 -7.36
C GLN A 200 5.58 0.54 -6.79
N VAL A 201 4.43 0.87 -6.24
CA VAL A 201 3.50 -0.09 -5.63
C VAL A 201 2.22 -0.15 -6.46
N MET A 202 1.91 -1.34 -6.93
CA MET A 202 0.66 -1.68 -7.61
C MET A 202 -0.20 -2.47 -6.63
N ILE A 203 -1.33 -1.90 -6.25
CA ILE A 203 -2.23 -2.50 -5.27
C ILE A 203 -3.66 -2.48 -5.82
N SER A 204 -4.37 -3.59 -5.72
CA SER A 204 -5.78 -3.66 -6.08
C SER A 204 -6.60 -2.92 -5.02
N ASN A 205 -7.38 -1.92 -5.45
CA ASN A 205 -8.37 -1.25 -4.61
C ASN A 205 -9.66 -1.07 -5.42
N GLY A 206 -10.71 -0.61 -4.80
CA GLY A 206 -12.02 -0.58 -5.44
C GLY A 206 -12.67 -1.97 -5.44
N GLN A 207 -12.49 -2.75 -6.49
CA GLN A 207 -13.02 -4.12 -6.57
C GLN A 207 -12.35 -5.11 -5.60
N GLN A 208 -11.22 -4.76 -5.03
CA GLN A 208 -10.48 -5.56 -4.03
C GLN A 208 -10.24 -7.01 -4.50
N THR A 209 -9.76 -7.16 -5.72
CA THR A 209 -9.58 -8.44 -6.41
C THR A 209 -8.44 -9.24 -5.81
N MET A 210 -8.69 -10.50 -5.44
CA MET A 210 -7.68 -11.48 -5.02
C MET A 210 -7.09 -12.21 -6.24
N GLY A 211 -5.89 -12.78 -6.08
CA GLY A 211 -5.22 -13.58 -7.10
C GLY A 211 -4.56 -12.76 -8.21
N VAL A 212 -4.39 -11.44 -8.04
CA VAL A 212 -3.86 -10.58 -9.11
C VAL A 212 -2.37 -10.28 -8.98
N ALA A 213 -1.77 -10.44 -7.81
CA ALA A 213 -0.42 -9.97 -7.56
C ALA A 213 0.64 -10.67 -8.43
N LEU A 214 0.61 -11.99 -8.55
CA LEU A 214 1.55 -12.75 -9.38
C LEU A 214 1.38 -12.44 -10.88
N PRO A 215 0.17 -12.49 -11.47
CA PRO A 215 -0.06 -12.05 -12.85
C PRO A 215 0.41 -10.62 -13.12
N TRP A 216 0.13 -9.68 -12.22
CA TRP A 216 0.61 -8.30 -12.34
C TRP A 216 2.12 -8.18 -12.27
N ALA A 217 2.78 -9.01 -11.45
CA ALA A 217 4.23 -9.02 -11.36
C ALA A 217 4.87 -9.47 -12.68
N ILE A 218 4.32 -10.50 -13.30
CA ILE A 218 4.76 -10.97 -14.61
C ILE A 218 4.57 -9.87 -15.66
N GLY A 219 3.39 -9.23 -15.68
CA GLY A 219 3.09 -8.10 -16.56
C GLY A 219 4.01 -6.91 -16.34
N ALA A 220 4.29 -6.54 -15.08
CA ALA A 220 5.20 -5.45 -14.73
C ALA A 220 6.66 -5.75 -15.17
N TRP A 221 7.08 -7.00 -15.01
CA TRP A 221 8.40 -7.44 -15.49
C TRP A 221 8.49 -7.41 -17.02
N LEU A 222 7.46 -7.85 -17.75
CA LEU A 222 7.43 -7.79 -19.22
C LEU A 222 7.56 -6.35 -19.75
N VAL A 223 7.00 -5.36 -19.03
CA VAL A 223 7.13 -3.94 -19.39
C VAL A 223 8.55 -3.40 -19.12
N ASN A 224 9.21 -3.90 -18.07
CA ASN A 224 10.57 -3.49 -17.73
C ASN A 224 11.40 -4.69 -17.21
N PRO A 225 11.96 -5.52 -18.12
CA PRO A 225 12.67 -6.75 -17.77
C PRO A 225 13.95 -6.53 -16.95
N GLU A 226 14.53 -5.35 -17.02
CA GLU A 226 15.73 -4.98 -16.26
C GLU A 226 15.45 -4.80 -14.75
N ARG A 227 14.18 -4.68 -14.37
CA ARG A 227 13.79 -4.52 -12.97
C ARG A 227 13.26 -5.80 -12.38
N LYS A 228 13.78 -6.12 -11.19
CA LYS A 228 13.17 -7.14 -10.38
C LYS A 228 11.80 -6.69 -9.87
N VAL A 229 10.83 -7.59 -9.87
CA VAL A 229 9.50 -7.36 -9.31
C VAL A 229 9.33 -8.21 -8.07
N VAL A 230 8.95 -7.60 -6.97
CA VAL A 230 8.48 -8.29 -5.78
C VAL A 230 6.96 -8.32 -5.80
N SER A 231 6.39 -9.46 -5.54
CA SER A 231 4.95 -9.69 -5.52
C SER A 231 4.54 -10.26 -4.16
N VAL A 232 3.38 -9.87 -3.65
CA VAL A 232 2.90 -10.36 -2.34
C VAL A 232 1.45 -10.76 -2.42
N SER A 233 1.16 -11.96 -1.90
CA SER A 233 -0.20 -12.43 -1.66
C SER A 233 -0.31 -13.11 -0.30
N GLY A 234 -1.55 -13.33 0.19
CA GLY A 234 -1.83 -14.39 1.14
C GLY A 234 -1.86 -15.74 0.44
N ASP A 235 -1.82 -16.81 1.20
CA ASP A 235 -1.92 -18.18 0.69
C ASP A 235 -3.22 -18.41 -0.11
N GLY A 236 -4.36 -17.93 0.37
CA GLY A 236 -5.62 -18.03 -0.35
C GLY A 236 -5.64 -17.25 -1.67
N GLY A 237 -5.03 -16.05 -1.71
CA GLY A 237 -4.88 -15.25 -2.93
C GLY A 237 -3.93 -15.92 -3.93
N PHE A 238 -2.80 -16.44 -3.46
CA PHE A 238 -1.87 -17.18 -4.30
C PHE A 238 -2.54 -18.38 -4.99
N LEU A 239 -3.31 -19.17 -4.25
CA LEU A 239 -3.97 -20.35 -4.79
C LEU A 239 -4.97 -20.03 -5.93
N GLN A 240 -5.47 -18.79 -6.03
CA GLN A 240 -6.38 -18.40 -7.11
C GLN A 240 -5.67 -18.18 -8.45
N SER A 241 -4.34 -17.96 -8.43
CA SER A 241 -3.55 -17.73 -9.66
C SER A 241 -2.20 -18.46 -9.64
N SER A 242 -2.06 -19.48 -8.81
CA SER A 242 -0.79 -20.21 -8.63
C SER A 242 -0.28 -20.88 -9.89
N MET A 243 -1.18 -21.23 -10.86
CA MET A 243 -0.82 -21.76 -12.17
C MET A 243 0.04 -20.78 -12.99
N GLU A 244 0.00 -19.48 -12.72
CA GLU A 244 0.84 -18.50 -13.40
C GLU A 244 2.34 -18.66 -13.08
N LEU A 245 2.70 -19.52 -12.13
CA LEU A 245 4.09 -19.94 -11.98
C LEU A 245 4.64 -20.60 -13.24
N GLU A 246 3.80 -21.35 -13.99
CA GLU A 246 4.19 -21.89 -15.30
C GLU A 246 4.62 -20.77 -16.24
N THR A 247 3.78 -19.73 -16.36
CA THR A 247 4.06 -18.56 -17.20
C THR A 247 5.36 -17.88 -16.75
N ALA A 248 5.53 -17.65 -15.43
CA ALA A 248 6.73 -17.03 -14.89
C ALA A 248 8.02 -17.85 -15.21
N VAL A 249 7.97 -19.17 -15.03
CA VAL A 249 9.09 -20.08 -15.29
C VAL A 249 9.43 -20.14 -16.78
N ARG A 250 8.43 -20.34 -17.62
CA ARG A 250 8.61 -20.39 -19.09
C ARG A 250 9.21 -19.11 -19.65
N LEU A 251 8.81 -17.95 -19.12
CA LEU A 251 9.34 -16.64 -19.50
C LEU A 251 10.65 -16.29 -18.80
N LYS A 252 11.09 -17.07 -17.81
CA LYS A 252 12.22 -16.74 -16.93
C LYS A 252 12.05 -15.36 -16.26
N ALA A 253 10.82 -15.05 -15.86
CA ALA A 253 10.47 -13.76 -15.27
C ALA A 253 11.23 -13.53 -13.96
N ASN A 254 11.95 -12.41 -13.85
CA ASN A 254 12.69 -12.06 -12.63
C ASN A 254 11.73 -11.52 -11.55
N VAL A 255 10.90 -12.41 -11.02
CA VAL A 255 9.85 -12.14 -10.03
C VAL A 255 10.13 -12.90 -8.74
N LEU A 256 10.12 -12.19 -7.62
CA LEU A 256 10.09 -12.77 -6.28
C LEU A 256 8.67 -12.68 -5.73
N HIS A 257 8.00 -13.81 -5.51
CA HIS A 257 6.66 -13.87 -4.94
C HIS A 257 6.70 -14.27 -3.46
N LEU A 258 6.19 -13.40 -2.58
CA LEU A 258 6.09 -13.63 -1.14
C LEU A 258 4.66 -14.08 -0.79
N ILE A 259 4.54 -15.23 -0.15
CA ILE A 259 3.26 -15.77 0.31
C ILE A 259 3.20 -15.64 1.84
N TRP A 260 2.27 -14.84 2.35
CA TRP A 260 2.00 -14.76 3.78
C TRP A 260 1.00 -15.87 4.14
N VAL A 261 1.45 -16.82 4.99
CA VAL A 261 0.76 -18.07 5.24
C VAL A 261 0.13 -18.08 6.62
N ASP A 262 -1.19 -18.12 6.68
CA ASP A 262 -1.99 -18.34 7.91
C ASP A 262 -3.02 -19.47 7.74
N ASN A 263 -3.01 -20.18 6.61
CA ASN A 263 -3.87 -21.29 6.24
C ASN A 263 -5.35 -20.93 6.21
N GLY A 264 -5.68 -19.70 5.74
CA GLY A 264 -7.07 -19.28 5.71
C GLY A 264 -7.35 -17.97 4.97
N TYR A 265 -8.63 -17.69 4.80
CA TYR A 265 -9.12 -16.39 4.32
C TYR A 265 -9.32 -15.44 5.51
N ASN A 266 -8.23 -14.97 6.12
CA ASN A 266 -8.22 -14.22 7.37
C ASN A 266 -9.18 -13.02 7.39
N MET A 267 -9.21 -12.18 6.35
CA MET A 267 -10.11 -11.03 6.31
C MET A 267 -11.58 -11.44 6.30
N VAL A 268 -11.92 -12.53 5.63
CA VAL A 268 -13.28 -13.10 5.62
C VAL A 268 -13.59 -13.68 7.00
N ALA A 269 -12.67 -14.42 7.60
CA ALA A 269 -12.81 -14.98 8.94
C ALA A 269 -13.12 -13.91 9.98
N ILE A 270 -12.40 -12.78 9.97
CA ILE A 270 -12.66 -11.64 10.87
C ILE A 270 -14.08 -11.09 10.67
N GLN A 271 -14.54 -10.98 9.43
CA GLN A 271 -15.89 -10.48 9.14
C GLN A 271 -16.98 -11.47 9.57
N GLU A 272 -16.76 -12.77 9.36
CA GLU A 272 -17.68 -13.82 9.80
C GLU A 272 -17.78 -13.87 11.31
N GLU A 273 -16.65 -13.87 12.02
CA GLU A 273 -16.59 -13.84 13.48
C GLU A 273 -17.36 -12.65 14.03
N LYS A 274 -17.12 -11.44 13.48
CA LYS A 274 -17.81 -10.22 13.88
C LYS A 274 -19.32 -10.27 13.64
N LYS A 275 -19.76 -10.83 12.52
CA LYS A 275 -21.16 -10.80 12.08
C LYS A 275 -21.97 -12.00 12.58
N TYR A 276 -21.36 -13.18 12.55
CA TYR A 276 -22.04 -14.45 12.76
C TYR A 276 -21.55 -15.19 13.99
N GLN A 277 -20.45 -14.75 14.62
CA GLN A 277 -19.81 -15.41 15.78
C GLN A 277 -19.46 -16.89 15.48
N ARG A 278 -19.16 -17.18 14.24
CA ARG A 278 -18.74 -18.50 13.77
C ARG A 278 -17.99 -18.38 12.45
N LEU A 279 -17.10 -19.34 12.20
CA LEU A 279 -16.37 -19.47 10.94
C LEU A 279 -16.98 -20.56 10.06
N SER A 280 -16.93 -20.39 8.74
CA SER A 280 -17.44 -21.38 7.79
C SER A 280 -16.70 -21.28 6.45
N GLY A 281 -15.94 -22.33 6.08
CA GLY A 281 -15.27 -22.44 4.78
C GLY A 281 -14.10 -21.47 4.57
N VAL A 282 -13.55 -20.91 5.66
CA VAL A 282 -12.44 -19.93 5.60
C VAL A 282 -11.08 -20.55 5.93
N GLU A 283 -11.07 -21.76 6.45
CA GLU A 283 -9.85 -22.49 6.78
C GLU A 283 -9.53 -23.52 5.69
N PHE A 284 -8.26 -23.70 5.39
CA PHE A 284 -7.77 -24.75 4.50
C PHE A 284 -6.56 -25.47 5.09
N GLY A 285 -6.28 -26.67 4.58
CA GLY A 285 -5.20 -27.51 5.07
C GLY A 285 -3.82 -26.91 4.81
N PRO A 286 -2.80 -27.32 5.55
CA PRO A 286 -1.43 -26.87 5.35
C PRO A 286 -0.93 -27.26 3.96
N MET A 287 -0.22 -26.36 3.30
CA MET A 287 0.40 -26.58 2.00
C MET A 287 1.88 -26.26 2.05
N ASP A 288 2.71 -27.10 1.45
CA ASP A 288 4.12 -26.83 1.23
C ASP A 288 4.30 -25.98 -0.03
N PHE A 289 4.26 -24.64 0.13
CA PHE A 289 4.42 -23.69 -0.97
C PHE A 289 5.84 -23.70 -1.57
N LYS A 290 6.86 -24.12 -0.80
CA LYS A 290 8.22 -24.29 -1.31
C LYS A 290 8.23 -25.45 -2.32
N ALA A 291 7.80 -26.63 -1.93
CA ALA A 291 7.72 -27.78 -2.81
C ALA A 291 6.79 -27.53 -4.00
N TYR A 292 5.68 -26.82 -3.78
CA TYR A 292 4.77 -26.41 -4.85
C TYR A 292 5.49 -25.56 -5.91
N ALA A 293 6.23 -24.53 -5.50
CA ALA A 293 6.99 -23.68 -6.43
C ALA A 293 8.06 -24.48 -7.19
N GLU A 294 8.79 -25.36 -6.50
CA GLU A 294 9.82 -26.21 -7.07
C GLU A 294 9.25 -27.19 -8.10
N SER A 295 8.02 -27.65 -7.95
CA SER A 295 7.33 -28.53 -8.91
C SER A 295 7.09 -27.87 -10.27
N PHE A 296 7.01 -26.53 -10.32
CA PHE A 296 6.93 -25.74 -11.57
C PHE A 296 8.31 -25.38 -12.13
N GLY A 297 9.38 -25.62 -11.37
CA GLY A 297 10.76 -25.21 -11.75
C GLY A 297 11.15 -23.82 -11.26
N ALA A 298 10.33 -23.17 -10.41
CA ALA A 298 10.72 -21.95 -9.70
C ALA A 298 11.61 -22.27 -8.50
N LYS A 299 12.33 -21.29 -7.96
CA LYS A 299 13.12 -21.48 -6.73
C LYS A 299 12.20 -21.30 -5.51
N GLY A 300 12.06 -22.33 -4.69
CA GLY A 300 11.25 -22.34 -3.48
C GLY A 300 12.07 -22.06 -2.22
N PHE A 301 11.49 -21.24 -1.30
CA PHE A 301 12.03 -20.95 0.02
C PHE A 301 10.92 -21.01 1.07
N ALA A 302 11.28 -21.34 2.31
CA ALA A 302 10.41 -21.22 3.46
C ALA A 302 11.14 -20.52 4.60
N VAL A 303 10.44 -19.63 5.29
CA VAL A 303 10.95 -18.99 6.51
C VAL A 303 10.60 -19.90 7.69
N GLU A 304 11.61 -20.37 8.42
CA GLU A 304 11.46 -21.34 9.50
C GLU A 304 11.66 -20.74 10.90
N SER A 305 12.16 -19.52 10.99
CA SER A 305 12.30 -18.77 12.23
C SER A 305 12.28 -17.26 11.98
N ALA A 306 12.15 -16.45 13.04
CA ALA A 306 12.16 -14.99 12.91
C ALA A 306 13.53 -14.48 12.41
N GLU A 307 14.63 -15.11 12.83
CA GLU A 307 15.99 -14.75 12.43
C GLU A 307 16.29 -15.13 10.97
N ALA A 308 15.60 -16.14 10.44
CA ALA A 308 15.77 -16.60 9.07
C ALA A 308 15.09 -15.66 8.04
N LEU A 309 14.21 -14.74 8.46
CA LEU A 309 13.42 -13.93 7.54
C LEU A 309 14.31 -13.11 6.59
N GLU A 310 15.17 -12.23 7.11
CA GLU A 310 15.98 -11.35 6.27
C GLU A 310 17.00 -12.11 5.41
N PRO A 311 17.74 -13.12 5.93
CA PRO A 311 18.62 -13.93 5.08
C PRO A 311 17.88 -14.64 3.95
N THR A 312 16.67 -15.18 4.23
CA THR A 312 15.85 -15.86 3.21
C THR A 312 15.38 -14.88 2.13
N LEU A 313 14.89 -13.69 2.52
CA LEU A 313 14.47 -12.67 1.57
C LEU A 313 15.64 -12.21 0.68
N ARG A 314 16.84 -12.01 1.22
CA ARG A 314 18.03 -11.64 0.44
C ARG A 314 18.42 -12.75 -0.52
N ALA A 315 18.50 -13.99 -0.05
CA ALA A 315 18.81 -15.13 -0.92
C ALA A 315 17.80 -15.29 -2.06
N ALA A 316 16.52 -15.03 -1.80
CA ALA A 316 15.47 -15.07 -2.80
C ALA A 316 15.56 -13.88 -3.79
N MET A 317 16.00 -12.71 -3.33
CA MET A 317 16.25 -11.55 -4.20
C MET A 317 17.40 -11.78 -5.17
N ASP A 318 18.39 -12.60 -4.80
CA ASP A 318 19.57 -12.91 -5.63
C ASP A 318 19.29 -13.97 -6.70
N VAL A 319 18.10 -14.60 -6.69
CA VAL A 319 17.72 -15.59 -7.72
C VAL A 319 17.52 -14.91 -9.07
N ASP A 320 18.16 -15.41 -10.11
CA ASP A 320 17.87 -15.04 -11.49
C ASP A 320 16.71 -15.89 -12.02
N GLY A 321 15.53 -15.27 -12.13
CA GLY A 321 14.29 -15.93 -12.50
C GLY A 321 13.24 -15.95 -11.36
N PRO A 322 12.19 -16.75 -11.51
CA PRO A 322 11.09 -16.78 -10.54
C PRO A 322 11.48 -17.48 -9.24
N ALA A 323 11.19 -16.82 -8.13
CA ALA A 323 11.36 -17.34 -6.79
C ALA A 323 10.09 -17.15 -5.95
N VAL A 324 9.84 -18.06 -5.02
CA VAL A 324 8.70 -18.01 -4.09
C VAL A 324 9.22 -18.18 -2.67
N VAL A 325 8.75 -17.35 -1.74
CA VAL A 325 9.05 -17.46 -0.31
C VAL A 325 7.75 -17.62 0.48
N ALA A 326 7.59 -18.72 1.18
CA ALA A 326 6.52 -18.92 2.14
C ALA A 326 6.92 -18.33 3.51
N ILE A 327 6.07 -17.44 4.05
CA ILE A 327 6.30 -16.69 5.29
C ILE A 327 5.13 -16.95 6.25
N PRO A 328 5.28 -17.77 7.28
CA PRO A 328 4.26 -17.95 8.31
C PRO A 328 3.96 -16.64 9.04
N VAL A 329 2.69 -16.25 9.11
CA VAL A 329 2.27 -14.96 9.69
C VAL A 329 1.25 -15.17 10.81
N ASP A 330 1.35 -14.32 11.83
CA ASP A 330 0.40 -14.24 12.94
C ASP A 330 -0.42 -12.95 12.86
N TYR A 331 -1.69 -13.07 12.58
CA TYR A 331 -2.63 -11.96 12.43
C TYR A 331 -3.43 -11.61 13.69
N ARG A 332 -3.03 -12.08 14.88
CA ARG A 332 -3.77 -11.81 16.13
C ARG A 332 -4.03 -10.32 16.38
N ASP A 333 -3.15 -9.44 15.89
CA ASP A 333 -3.25 -7.99 16.05
C ASP A 333 -4.03 -7.30 14.92
N ASN A 334 -4.59 -8.03 13.95
CA ASN A 334 -5.42 -7.46 12.89
C ASN A 334 -6.65 -6.68 13.40
N PRO A 335 -7.35 -7.08 14.48
CA PRO A 335 -8.43 -6.28 15.03
C PRO A 335 -8.03 -4.85 15.40
N LEU A 336 -6.76 -4.61 15.77
CA LEU A 336 -6.23 -3.28 16.08
C LEU A 336 -6.20 -2.36 14.84
N LEU A 337 -6.06 -2.92 13.62
CA LEU A 337 -6.14 -2.13 12.38
C LEU A 337 -7.52 -1.55 12.12
N MET A 338 -8.58 -2.18 12.65
CA MET A 338 -9.98 -1.80 12.43
C MET A 338 -10.47 -0.78 13.46
N GLY A 339 -9.81 -0.72 14.63
CA GLY A 339 -10.09 0.23 15.70
C GLY A 339 -9.24 1.51 15.60
N GLN A 340 -9.39 2.40 16.57
CA GLN A 340 -8.39 3.45 16.78
C GLN A 340 -7.12 2.79 17.30
N LEU A 341 -6.09 2.75 16.48
CA LEU A 341 -4.78 2.24 16.86
C LEU A 341 -4.17 3.14 17.94
N HIS A 342 -4.37 2.76 19.19
CA HIS A 342 -3.48 3.22 20.24
C HIS A 342 -2.20 2.39 20.15
N LEU A 343 -1.09 3.02 19.77
CA LEU A 343 0.25 2.39 19.69
C LEU A 343 0.62 1.63 20.95
N SER A 344 0.10 2.03 22.11
CA SER A 344 0.23 1.32 23.38
C SER A 344 -0.36 -0.09 23.39
N GLN A 345 -1.17 -0.47 22.40
CA GLN A 345 -1.77 -1.80 22.29
C GLN A 345 -0.95 -2.75 21.40
N ILE A 346 -0.11 -2.19 20.53
CA ILE A 346 0.89 -2.98 19.75
C ILE A 346 2.24 -3.03 20.49
N LEU A 347 2.42 -2.20 21.45
CA LEU A 347 3.57 -2.11 22.33
C LEU A 347 3.33 -2.92 23.58
#